data_7d2ab5e575e669c20d0c0d4e6a7db276
#
_entry.id   7d2ab5e575e669c20d0c0d4e6a7db276
#
_cell.length_a   1.000
_cell.length_b   1.000
_cell.length_c   1.000
_cell.angle_alpha   90.00
_cell.angle_beta   90.00
_cell.angle_gamma   90.00
#
_symmetry.space_group_name_H-M   'P 1'
#
loop_
_entity.id
_entity.type
_entity.pdbx_description
1 polymer ?
#
loop_
_entity_poly.entity_id
_entity_poly.type
_entity_poly.pdbx_seq_one_letter_code
_entity_poly.pdbx_strand_id
1 'polypeptide(L)'
;KPKVLLTSGHGELALDEPGAGGVSGVAGLVGKENVELTSWASLGQPEVPAETDLLVIAGAKTRFVEPELAAFARYLDRGGRMLVLLDPELTQAGGLVETGLESWLDAYGVRVGANIVVDPGATVPLYSAETLFAGASGAHPIVRSLEQAKVGVIVALARSVGAGRAPEGTTAQILLETTAEGWGETD
;
A
#
# COMPACT_ATOMS: atom_id res chain seq x y z
N LYS A 1 10.08 -16.51 14.20
CA LYS A 1 8.88 -16.41 13.37
C LYS A 1 8.56 -14.93 13.22
N PRO A 2 8.65 -14.36 11.99
CA PRO A 2 8.33 -12.95 11.78
C PRO A 2 6.90 -12.64 12.21
N LYS A 3 6.72 -11.52 12.92
CA LYS A 3 5.43 -11.02 13.38
C LYS A 3 4.98 -9.87 12.50
N VAL A 4 3.87 -10.07 11.81
CA VAL A 4 3.23 -9.09 10.95
C VAL A 4 1.91 -8.66 11.57
N LEU A 5 1.72 -7.35 11.75
CA LEU A 5 0.47 -6.77 12.22
C LEU A 5 -0.29 -6.15 11.07
N LEU A 6 -1.55 -6.52 10.91
CA LEU A 6 -2.51 -5.86 10.03
C LEU A 6 -3.33 -4.88 10.86
N THR A 7 -3.33 -3.60 10.51
CA THR A 7 -4.14 -2.61 11.22
C THR A 7 -5.63 -2.87 11.05
N SER A 8 -6.39 -2.43 12.03
CA SER A 8 -7.86 -2.47 12.02
C SER A 8 -8.43 -1.28 12.79
N GLY A 9 -9.65 -0.89 12.46
CA GLY A 9 -10.36 0.23 13.10
C GLY A 9 -10.70 1.36 12.13
N HIS A 10 -10.12 1.36 10.93
CA HIS A 10 -10.35 2.36 9.89
C HIS A 10 -11.01 1.78 8.62
N GLY A 11 -11.67 0.62 8.73
CA GLY A 11 -12.34 -0.05 7.61
C GLY A 11 -11.40 -0.82 6.70
N GLU A 12 -10.21 -1.16 7.19
CA GLU A 12 -9.22 -1.97 6.48
C GLU A 12 -9.75 -3.36 6.15
N LEU A 13 -9.05 -4.06 5.26
CA LEU A 13 -9.34 -5.44 4.91
C LEU A 13 -9.23 -6.35 6.14
N ALA A 14 -10.23 -7.19 6.36
CA ALA A 14 -10.26 -8.09 7.52
C ALA A 14 -9.33 -9.30 7.33
N LEU A 15 -8.69 -9.73 8.41
CA LEU A 15 -7.70 -10.82 8.37
C LEU A 15 -8.29 -12.16 7.93
N ASP A 16 -9.49 -12.47 8.40
CA ASP A 16 -10.17 -13.77 8.27
C ASP A 16 -11.28 -13.77 7.20
N GLU A 17 -11.56 -12.63 6.58
CA GLU A 17 -12.59 -12.51 5.57
C GLU A 17 -12.08 -12.93 4.19
N PRO A 18 -12.82 -13.77 3.44
CA PRO A 18 -12.49 -14.14 2.08
C PRO A 18 -12.94 -13.07 1.06
N GLY A 19 -12.31 -13.06 -0.11
CA GLY A 19 -12.67 -12.18 -1.23
C GLY A 19 -12.20 -10.74 -1.06
N ALA A 20 -12.92 -9.79 -1.65
CA ALA A 20 -12.49 -8.39 -1.75
C ALA A 20 -12.48 -7.63 -0.41
N GLY A 21 -13.21 -8.11 0.59
CA GLY A 21 -13.26 -7.49 1.92
C GLY A 21 -12.15 -7.92 2.87
N GLY A 22 -11.31 -8.89 2.48
CA GLY A 22 -10.33 -9.42 3.39
C GLY A 22 -9.07 -9.99 2.78
N VAL A 23 -8.18 -10.45 3.63
CA VAL A 23 -6.85 -10.99 3.27
C VAL A 23 -6.64 -12.44 3.68
N SER A 24 -7.72 -13.21 3.94
CA SER A 24 -7.60 -14.60 4.42
C SER A 24 -6.79 -15.50 3.47
N GLY A 25 -6.89 -15.28 2.15
CA GLY A 25 -6.09 -15.97 1.15
C GLY A 25 -4.58 -15.68 1.32
N VAL A 26 -4.22 -14.41 1.50
CA VAL A 26 -2.83 -14.00 1.76
C VAL A 26 -2.36 -14.54 3.11
N ALA A 27 -3.20 -14.45 4.15
CA ALA A 27 -2.90 -14.99 5.47
C ALA A 27 -2.56 -16.49 5.42
N GLY A 28 -3.32 -17.25 4.63
CA GLY A 28 -3.05 -18.69 4.41
C GLY A 28 -1.73 -18.96 3.68
N LEU A 29 -1.33 -18.07 2.75
CA LEU A 29 -0.05 -18.18 2.04
C LEU A 29 1.14 -17.86 2.96
N VAL A 30 1.12 -16.71 3.63
CA VAL A 30 2.23 -16.29 4.51
C VAL A 30 2.37 -17.20 5.73
N GLY A 31 1.28 -17.78 6.19
CA GLY A 31 1.31 -18.79 7.24
C GLY A 31 2.14 -20.02 6.88
N LYS A 32 2.13 -20.45 5.60
CA LYS A 32 2.98 -21.54 5.09
C LYS A 32 4.47 -21.18 5.11
N GLU A 33 4.79 -19.91 4.99
CA GLU A 33 6.15 -19.38 5.08
C GLU A 33 6.59 -19.09 6.52
N ASN A 34 5.89 -19.67 7.50
CA ASN A 34 6.18 -19.51 8.93
C ASN A 34 6.14 -18.06 9.41
N VAL A 35 5.29 -17.23 8.82
CA VAL A 35 5.00 -15.86 9.26
C VAL A 35 3.78 -15.88 10.17
N GLU A 36 3.78 -15.03 11.19
CA GLU A 36 2.63 -14.80 12.07
C GLU A 36 1.95 -13.50 11.66
N LEU A 37 0.76 -13.60 11.09
CA LEU A 37 -0.05 -12.45 10.71
C LEU A 37 -1.23 -12.35 11.67
N THR A 38 -1.35 -11.21 12.36
CA THR A 38 -2.43 -10.95 13.32
C THR A 38 -3.02 -9.56 13.11
N SER A 39 -4.31 -9.39 13.46
CA SER A 39 -4.97 -8.08 13.44
C SER A 39 -4.59 -7.28 14.69
N TRP A 40 -4.44 -5.97 14.52
CA TRP A 40 -4.12 -5.02 15.59
C TRP A 40 -4.91 -3.72 15.43
N ALA A 41 -5.77 -3.43 16.41
CA ALA A 41 -6.51 -2.18 16.43
C ALA A 41 -5.58 -1.03 16.84
N SER A 42 -5.31 -0.11 15.92
CA SER A 42 -4.38 1.01 16.12
C SER A 42 -4.97 2.13 16.98
N LEU A 43 -6.30 2.32 16.90
CA LEU A 43 -6.97 3.41 17.59
C LEU A 43 -6.81 3.30 19.11
N GLY A 44 -6.33 4.39 19.72
CA GLY A 44 -6.08 4.47 21.14
C GLY A 44 -4.80 3.78 21.62
N GLN A 45 -4.02 3.21 20.72
CA GLN A 45 -2.72 2.62 21.07
C GLN A 45 -1.62 3.70 21.03
N PRO A 46 -0.83 3.84 22.11
CA PRO A 46 0.24 4.85 22.13
C PRO A 46 1.42 4.48 21.23
N GLU A 47 1.64 3.18 21.01
CA GLU A 47 2.81 2.64 20.30
C GLU A 47 2.45 1.39 19.51
N VAL A 48 3.13 1.19 18.37
CA VAL A 48 3.17 -0.12 17.70
C VAL A 48 3.95 -1.08 18.56
N PRO A 49 3.47 -2.32 18.82
CA PRO A 49 4.17 -3.31 19.62
C PRO A 49 5.64 -3.50 19.20
N ALA A 50 6.54 -3.58 20.17
CA ALA A 50 7.99 -3.55 19.93
C ALA A 50 8.50 -4.77 19.13
N GLU A 51 7.81 -5.90 19.24
CA GLU A 51 8.13 -7.15 18.54
C GLU A 51 7.59 -7.23 17.10
N THR A 52 7.01 -6.14 16.57
CA THR A 52 6.47 -6.10 15.21
C THR A 52 7.60 -6.02 14.19
N ASP A 53 7.69 -6.99 13.30
CA ASP A 53 8.65 -7.00 12.19
C ASP A 53 8.15 -6.23 10.97
N LEU A 54 6.82 -6.23 10.75
CA LEU A 54 6.17 -5.51 9.66
C LEU A 54 4.77 -5.06 10.11
N LEU A 55 4.47 -3.79 9.92
CA LEU A 55 3.13 -3.23 10.05
C LEU A 55 2.50 -3.09 8.66
N VAL A 56 1.29 -3.61 8.49
CA VAL A 56 0.54 -3.55 7.22
C VAL A 56 -0.72 -2.73 7.42
N ILE A 57 -0.91 -1.73 6.59
CA ILE A 57 -2.17 -0.98 6.44
C ILE A 57 -2.73 -1.33 5.06
N ALA A 58 -3.91 -1.91 4.99
CA ALA A 58 -4.49 -2.36 3.73
C ALA A 58 -5.95 -1.94 3.57
N GLY A 59 -6.20 -1.05 2.60
CA GLY A 59 -7.55 -0.62 2.24
C GLY A 59 -8.26 0.16 3.32
N ALA A 60 -7.58 1.07 4.03
CA ALA A 60 -8.19 1.96 5.01
C ALA A 60 -9.20 2.90 4.34
N LYS A 61 -10.39 3.04 4.93
CA LYS A 61 -11.55 3.79 4.41
C LYS A 61 -11.89 5.04 5.23
N THR A 62 -11.22 5.24 6.34
CA THR A 62 -11.40 6.42 7.20
C THR A 62 -10.06 6.99 7.63
N ARG A 63 -10.09 8.24 8.11
CA ARG A 63 -8.91 8.99 8.47
C ARG A 63 -8.26 8.47 9.76
N PHE A 64 -6.95 8.28 9.73
CA PHE A 64 -6.12 8.06 10.91
C PHE A 64 -5.98 9.36 11.70
N VAL A 65 -6.02 9.25 13.02
CA VAL A 65 -5.84 10.41 13.90
C VAL A 65 -4.34 10.66 14.17
N GLU A 66 -4.02 11.90 14.50
CA GLU A 66 -2.62 12.32 14.72
C GLU A 66 -1.82 11.44 15.70
N PRO A 67 -2.39 10.97 16.84
CA PRO A 67 -1.67 10.07 17.73
C PRO A 67 -1.25 8.73 17.10
N GLU A 68 -2.05 8.20 16.16
CA GLU A 68 -1.73 6.96 15.44
C GLU A 68 -0.58 7.20 14.45
N LEU A 69 -0.67 8.29 13.67
CA LEU A 69 0.40 8.67 12.74
C LEU A 69 1.72 8.92 13.48
N ALA A 70 1.66 9.52 14.67
CA ALA A 70 2.82 9.69 15.53
C ALA A 70 3.37 8.36 16.06
N ALA A 71 2.51 7.38 16.37
CA ALA A 71 2.94 6.04 16.75
C ALA A 71 3.62 5.30 15.59
N PHE A 72 3.10 5.45 14.36
CA PHE A 72 3.72 4.90 13.15
C PHE A 72 5.08 5.54 12.87
N ALA A 73 5.20 6.88 13.03
CA ALA A 73 6.47 7.58 12.88
C ALA A 73 7.53 7.04 13.86
N ARG A 74 7.19 6.95 15.15
CA ARG A 74 8.11 6.37 16.16
C ARG A 74 8.48 4.92 15.87
N TYR A 75 7.56 4.14 15.28
CA TYR A 75 7.85 2.79 14.85
C TYR A 75 8.88 2.75 13.71
N LEU A 76 8.75 3.62 12.70
CA LEU A 76 9.73 3.76 11.64
C LEU A 76 11.08 4.28 12.15
N ASP A 77 11.09 5.27 13.04
CA ASP A 77 12.31 5.87 13.61
C ASP A 77 13.18 4.83 14.35
N ARG A 78 12.56 3.80 14.95
CA ARG A 78 13.30 2.69 15.58
C ARG A 78 13.64 1.54 14.62
N GLY A 79 13.52 1.76 13.31
CA GLY A 79 13.87 0.79 12.26
C GLY A 79 12.73 -0.17 11.89
N GLY A 80 11.49 0.16 12.24
CA GLY A 80 10.29 -0.57 11.83
C GLY A 80 10.10 -0.57 10.31
N ARG A 81 9.27 -1.48 9.83
CA ARG A 81 8.93 -1.62 8.40
C ARG A 81 7.43 -1.54 8.22
N MET A 82 6.99 -0.82 7.19
CA MET A 82 5.58 -0.68 6.87
C MET A 82 5.29 -1.05 5.43
N LEU A 83 4.14 -1.67 5.20
CA LEU A 83 3.50 -1.83 3.90
C LEU A 83 2.17 -1.09 3.96
N VAL A 84 1.99 -0.12 3.07
CA VAL A 84 0.78 0.70 3.00
C VAL A 84 0.14 0.51 1.63
N LEU A 85 -1.08 -0.01 1.61
CA LEU A 85 -1.89 -0.24 0.43
C LEU A 85 -3.13 0.66 0.54
N LEU A 86 -3.20 1.67 -0.34
CA LEU A 86 -4.27 2.67 -0.34
C LEU A 86 -5.12 2.53 -1.60
N ASP A 87 -6.35 2.09 -1.42
CA ASP A 87 -7.32 2.01 -2.49
C ASP A 87 -7.94 3.39 -2.80
N PRO A 88 -8.45 3.62 -4.02
CA PRO A 88 -9.19 4.83 -4.39
C PRO A 88 -10.65 4.73 -3.90
N GLU A 89 -10.88 4.76 -2.60
CA GLU A 89 -12.22 4.75 -2.03
C GLU A 89 -12.94 6.07 -2.32
N LEU A 90 -14.14 6.01 -2.90
CA LEU A 90 -14.91 7.21 -3.25
C LEU A 90 -15.79 7.68 -2.09
N THR A 91 -15.83 8.98 -1.89
CA THR A 91 -16.80 9.63 -0.99
C THR A 91 -18.17 9.73 -1.65
N GLN A 92 -19.23 9.93 -0.86
CA GLN A 92 -20.60 10.17 -1.38
C GLN A 92 -20.70 11.45 -2.24
N ALA A 93 -19.79 12.40 -2.06
CA ALA A 93 -19.76 13.67 -2.80
C ALA A 93 -18.95 13.57 -4.11
N GLY A 94 -18.41 12.41 -4.44
CA GLY A 94 -17.38 12.25 -5.46
C GLY A 94 -16.01 12.66 -4.92
N GLY A 95 -14.95 12.22 -5.47
CA GLY A 95 -13.60 12.41 -4.95
C GLY A 95 -13.18 11.31 -3.98
N LEU A 96 -11.89 11.21 -3.76
CA LEU A 96 -11.31 10.12 -2.97
C LEU A 96 -11.33 10.43 -1.47
N VAL A 97 -11.49 9.38 -0.68
CA VAL A 97 -11.31 9.47 0.78
C VAL A 97 -9.87 9.83 1.11
N GLU A 98 -9.69 10.82 1.97
CA GLU A 98 -8.40 11.17 2.54
C GLU A 98 -8.19 10.43 3.86
N THR A 99 -7.25 9.52 3.88
CA THR A 99 -6.93 8.74 5.09
C THR A 99 -5.99 9.47 6.05
N GLY A 100 -5.38 10.57 5.61
CA GLY A 100 -4.31 11.26 6.32
C GLY A 100 -2.93 10.65 6.09
N LEU A 101 -2.88 9.43 5.55
CA LEU A 101 -1.62 8.78 5.19
C LEU A 101 -0.96 9.43 3.98
N GLU A 102 -1.73 10.05 3.10
CA GLU A 102 -1.23 10.73 1.90
C GLU A 102 -0.24 11.85 2.26
N SER A 103 -0.64 12.76 3.14
CA SER A 103 0.22 13.85 3.61
C SER A 103 1.33 13.36 4.54
N TRP A 104 1.05 12.31 5.32
CA TRP A 104 2.06 11.70 6.18
C TRP A 104 3.16 11.01 5.38
N LEU A 105 2.82 10.28 4.31
CA LEU A 105 3.77 9.64 3.39
C LEU A 105 4.60 10.66 2.59
N ASP A 106 4.02 11.82 2.22
CA ASP A 106 4.77 12.89 1.53
C ASP A 106 5.94 13.40 2.38
N ALA A 107 5.81 13.40 3.71
CA ALA A 107 6.92 13.73 4.60
C ALA A 107 8.10 12.73 4.51
N TYR A 108 7.87 11.52 4.03
CA TYR A 108 8.91 10.50 3.75
C TYR A 108 9.33 10.46 2.27
N GLY A 109 8.84 11.40 1.45
CA GLY A 109 9.16 11.48 0.03
C GLY A 109 8.33 10.56 -0.86
N VAL A 110 7.17 10.08 -0.38
CA VAL A 110 6.24 9.24 -1.16
C VAL A 110 4.96 10.04 -1.42
N ARG A 111 4.69 10.39 -2.68
CA ARG A 111 3.48 11.09 -3.10
C ARG A 111 2.44 10.11 -3.56
N VAL A 112 1.26 10.15 -2.97
CA VAL A 112 0.10 9.35 -3.38
C VAL A 112 -0.87 10.25 -4.14
N GLY A 113 -1.15 9.90 -5.41
CA GLY A 113 -2.05 10.68 -6.26
C GLY A 113 -3.52 10.54 -5.81
N ALA A 114 -4.29 11.61 -5.97
CA ALA A 114 -5.75 11.59 -5.84
C ALA A 114 -6.39 11.24 -7.20
N ASN A 115 -6.04 10.08 -7.74
CA ASN A 115 -6.42 9.65 -9.09
C ASN A 115 -6.50 8.12 -9.18
N ILE A 116 -7.02 7.63 -10.30
CA ILE A 116 -6.99 6.21 -10.68
C ILE A 116 -6.08 6.07 -11.88
N VAL A 117 -5.14 5.13 -11.83
CA VAL A 117 -4.21 4.88 -12.93
C VAL A 117 -4.93 4.15 -14.05
N VAL A 118 -4.78 4.69 -15.26
CA VAL A 118 -5.30 4.15 -16.53
C VAL A 118 -4.13 3.94 -17.48
N ASP A 119 -4.04 2.79 -18.14
CA ASP A 119 -3.00 2.52 -19.12
C ASP A 119 -3.54 1.65 -20.27
N PRO A 120 -3.99 2.27 -21.37
CA PRO A 120 -4.47 1.53 -22.54
C PRO A 120 -3.40 0.63 -23.18
N GLY A 121 -2.11 1.01 -23.06
CA GLY A 121 -0.99 0.25 -23.61
C GLY A 121 -0.68 -1.04 -22.84
N ALA A 122 -1.19 -1.18 -21.61
CA ALA A 122 -0.93 -2.32 -20.74
C ALA A 122 -2.20 -2.93 -20.12
N THR A 123 -3.38 -2.65 -20.69
CA THR A 123 -4.66 -3.19 -20.20
C THR A 123 -4.67 -4.72 -20.21
N VAL A 124 -5.18 -5.31 -19.14
CA VAL A 124 -5.42 -6.77 -19.08
C VAL A 124 -6.56 -7.12 -20.04
N PRO A 125 -6.38 -8.08 -20.96
CA PRO A 125 -7.41 -8.45 -21.94
C PRO A 125 -8.74 -8.76 -21.28
N LEU A 126 -9.83 -8.25 -21.83
CA LEU A 126 -11.22 -8.37 -21.37
C LEU A 126 -11.57 -7.56 -20.11
N TYR A 127 -10.65 -6.73 -19.62
CA TYR A 127 -10.89 -5.79 -18.51
C TYR A 127 -10.85 -4.35 -19.00
N SER A 128 -11.27 -3.41 -18.15
CA SER A 128 -11.17 -1.98 -18.40
C SER A 128 -9.74 -1.47 -18.22
N ALA A 129 -9.47 -0.26 -18.71
CA ALA A 129 -8.11 0.32 -18.73
C ALA A 129 -7.51 0.57 -17.33
N GLU A 130 -8.32 0.54 -16.27
CA GLU A 130 -7.91 0.63 -14.88
C GLU A 130 -7.38 -0.73 -14.32
N THR A 131 -7.54 -1.82 -15.10
CA THR A 131 -6.95 -3.13 -14.79
C THR A 131 -5.80 -3.36 -15.77
N LEU A 132 -4.60 -3.24 -15.27
CA LEU A 132 -3.41 -3.16 -16.12
C LEU A 132 -2.23 -4.00 -15.60
N PHE A 133 -1.27 -4.25 -16.47
CA PHE A 133 0.02 -4.82 -16.11
C PHE A 133 1.00 -3.68 -15.79
N ALA A 134 1.41 -3.58 -14.54
CA ALA A 134 2.51 -2.70 -14.15
C ALA A 134 3.84 -3.45 -14.32
N GLY A 135 4.80 -2.82 -14.97
CA GLY A 135 6.14 -3.36 -15.17
C GLY A 135 7.00 -3.17 -13.92
N ALA A 136 7.84 -4.15 -13.61
CA ALA A 136 8.86 -3.99 -12.57
C ALA A 136 9.92 -2.98 -13.03
N SER A 137 10.31 -2.06 -12.15
CA SER A 137 11.31 -1.02 -12.42
C SER A 137 12.48 -1.11 -11.44
N GLY A 138 13.68 -1.08 -11.98
CA GLY A 138 14.92 -1.03 -11.21
C GLY A 138 15.37 -2.36 -10.61
N ALA A 139 16.45 -2.30 -9.84
CA ALA A 139 17.15 -3.46 -9.29
C ALA A 139 16.81 -3.76 -7.82
N HIS A 140 15.72 -3.18 -7.30
CA HIS A 140 15.34 -3.38 -5.90
C HIS A 140 15.01 -4.85 -5.62
N PRO A 141 15.44 -5.43 -4.49
CA PRO A 141 15.21 -6.85 -4.18
C PRO A 141 13.76 -7.31 -4.27
N ILE A 142 12.79 -6.44 -3.95
CA ILE A 142 11.34 -6.75 -4.01
C ILE A 142 10.90 -7.09 -5.43
N VAL A 143 11.39 -6.40 -6.45
CA VAL A 143 10.94 -6.54 -7.85
C VAL A 143 11.94 -7.21 -8.77
N ARG A 144 13.17 -7.47 -8.30
CA ARG A 144 14.26 -8.03 -9.12
C ARG A 144 13.88 -9.34 -9.83
N SER A 145 13.20 -10.25 -9.16
CA SER A 145 12.80 -11.52 -9.76
C SER A 145 11.72 -11.32 -10.82
N LEU A 146 10.81 -10.37 -10.63
CA LEU A 146 9.78 -10.02 -11.62
C LEU A 146 10.41 -9.39 -12.85
N GLU A 147 11.36 -8.46 -12.66
CA GLU A 147 12.09 -7.81 -13.73
C GLU A 147 12.91 -8.82 -14.56
N GLN A 148 13.64 -9.72 -13.89
CA GLN A 148 14.43 -10.77 -14.56
C GLN A 148 13.54 -11.74 -15.35
N ALA A 149 12.39 -12.10 -14.82
CA ALA A 149 11.42 -12.97 -15.47
C ALA A 149 10.57 -12.24 -16.52
N LYS A 150 10.65 -10.90 -16.61
CA LYS A 150 9.80 -10.03 -17.44
C LYS A 150 8.32 -10.28 -17.21
N VAL A 151 7.93 -10.42 -15.93
CA VAL A 151 6.55 -10.62 -15.51
C VAL A 151 6.03 -9.31 -14.93
N GLY A 152 4.91 -8.83 -15.49
CA GLY A 152 4.17 -7.69 -14.95
C GLY A 152 3.30 -8.08 -13.76
N VAL A 153 3.01 -7.11 -12.91
CA VAL A 153 2.07 -7.24 -11.80
C VAL A 153 0.71 -6.72 -12.26
N ILE A 154 -0.34 -7.52 -12.12
CA ILE A 154 -1.70 -7.06 -12.38
C ILE A 154 -2.13 -6.18 -11.21
N VAL A 155 -2.50 -4.95 -11.53
CA VAL A 155 -3.12 -3.99 -10.61
C VAL A 155 -4.47 -3.56 -11.16
N ALA A 156 -5.42 -3.34 -10.28
CA ALA A 156 -6.76 -2.87 -10.64
C ALA A 156 -7.14 -1.71 -9.73
N LEU A 157 -7.70 -0.64 -10.30
CA LEU A 157 -8.11 0.55 -9.57
C LEU A 157 -6.98 1.10 -8.67
N ALA A 158 -5.75 1.16 -9.18
CA ALA A 158 -4.61 1.62 -8.43
C ALA A 158 -4.52 3.16 -8.44
N ARG A 159 -4.08 3.73 -7.32
CA ARG A 159 -3.66 5.14 -7.25
C ARG A 159 -2.23 5.28 -7.74
N SER A 160 -1.90 6.41 -8.36
CA SER A 160 -0.52 6.69 -8.72
C SER A 160 0.33 6.96 -7.48
N VAL A 161 1.57 6.49 -7.51
CA VAL A 161 2.57 6.74 -6.46
C VAL A 161 3.81 7.32 -7.12
N GLY A 162 4.30 8.43 -6.59
CA GLY A 162 5.46 9.13 -7.11
C GLY A 162 6.54 9.34 -6.05
N ALA A 163 7.79 9.44 -6.49
CA ALA A 163 8.89 9.87 -5.64
C ALA A 163 8.86 11.39 -5.49
N GLY A 164 8.81 11.86 -4.24
CA GLY A 164 8.91 13.25 -3.84
C GLY A 164 10.27 13.59 -3.27
N ARG A 165 10.34 14.72 -2.56
CA ARG A 165 11.56 15.12 -1.83
C ARG A 165 11.63 14.29 -0.53
N ALA A 166 12.51 13.31 -0.51
CA ALA A 166 12.77 12.53 0.69
C ALA A 166 13.62 13.32 1.70
N PRO A 167 13.43 13.11 3.02
CA PRO A 167 14.31 13.63 4.06
C PRO A 167 15.75 13.13 3.89
N GLU A 168 16.70 13.81 4.54
CA GLU A 168 18.10 13.37 4.57
C GLU A 168 18.21 11.94 5.15
N GLY A 169 18.98 11.10 4.49
CA GLY A 169 19.14 9.69 4.86
C GLY A 169 18.01 8.76 4.38
N THR A 170 17.01 9.30 3.69
CA THR A 170 15.89 8.53 3.11
C THR A 170 15.97 8.55 1.59
N THR A 171 15.59 7.43 0.94
CA THR A 171 15.52 7.33 -0.52
C THR A 171 14.14 6.80 -0.92
N ALA A 172 13.44 7.54 -1.77
CA ALA A 172 12.22 7.07 -2.42
C ALA A 172 12.59 6.40 -3.75
N GLN A 173 12.07 5.19 -3.98
CA GLN A 173 12.32 4.44 -5.21
C GLN A 173 11.01 3.89 -5.77
N ILE A 174 10.78 4.11 -7.06
CA ILE A 174 9.66 3.50 -7.78
C ILE A 174 9.99 2.03 -8.05
N LEU A 175 9.02 1.16 -7.81
CA LEU A 175 9.17 -0.29 -7.98
C LEU A 175 8.37 -0.84 -9.16
N LEU A 176 7.23 -0.22 -9.45
CA LEU A 176 6.35 -0.59 -10.56
C LEU A 176 6.02 0.65 -11.38
N GLU A 177 5.98 0.51 -12.69
CA GLU A 177 5.68 1.60 -13.62
C GLU A 177 4.65 1.17 -14.66
N THR A 178 3.86 2.13 -15.10
CA THR A 178 2.99 2.02 -16.28
C THR A 178 3.82 2.13 -17.57
N THR A 179 3.19 1.93 -18.72
CA THR A 179 3.79 2.33 -19.99
C THR A 179 3.79 3.87 -20.12
N ALA A 180 4.41 4.38 -21.18
CA ALA A 180 4.39 5.80 -21.47
C ALA A 180 2.99 6.33 -21.85
N GLU A 181 2.02 5.45 -22.07
CA GLU A 181 0.62 5.78 -22.37
C GLU A 181 -0.25 5.85 -21.11
N GLY A 182 0.32 5.51 -19.94
CA GLY A 182 -0.40 5.55 -18.67
C GLY A 182 -0.51 6.97 -18.09
N TRP A 183 -1.65 7.26 -17.48
CA TRP A 183 -1.89 8.52 -16.75
C TRP A 183 -2.73 8.28 -15.50
N GLY A 184 -2.81 9.28 -14.63
CA GLY A 184 -3.73 9.31 -13.49
C GLY A 184 -5.01 10.06 -13.85
N GLU A 185 -6.14 9.36 -13.93
CA GLU A 185 -7.46 9.93 -14.17
C GLU A 185 -8.04 10.52 -12.89
N THR A 186 -8.59 11.75 -12.99
CA THR A 186 -9.07 12.51 -11.83
C THR A 186 -10.55 12.86 -11.89
N ASP A 187 -11.25 12.58 -13.03
CA ASP A 187 -12.64 12.98 -13.26
C ASP A 187 -13.64 11.83 -13.03
#